data_1b99be4b58549d6ee3d2dcf2b1fda7e0
#
_entry.id   1b99be4b58549d6ee3d2dcf2b1fda7e0
#
_cell.length_a   1.000
_cell.length_b   1.000
_cell.length_c   1.000
_cell.angle_alpha   90.00
_cell.angle_beta   90.00
_cell.angle_gamma   90.00
#
_symmetry.space_group_name_H-M   'P 1'
#
loop_
_entity.id
_entity.type
_entity.pdbx_description
1 polymer ?
#
loop_
_entity_poly.entity_id
_entity_poly.type
_entity_poly.pdbx_seq_one_letter_code
_entity_poly.pdbx_strand_id
1 'polypeptide(L)'
;MQNNTNEENLKNDILQNNFKFIDLFAGIGGFRIALETFGGKCVFSSEWDKHAQITYETNFGDKPAGDITKIEEQSIPHHDVLCAGFPC
;
A
#
# COMPACT_ATOMS: atom_id res chain seq x y z
N MET A 1 -21.02 -21.70 -13.71
CA MET A 1 -20.86 -21.07 -12.61
C MET A 1 -19.45 -20.92 -12.17
N GLN A 2 -19.19 -19.90 -11.61
CA GLN A 2 -17.89 -19.50 -11.38
C GLN A 2 -17.59 -19.39 -9.93
N ASN A 3 -16.57 -19.98 -9.50
CA ASN A 3 -16.14 -19.84 -8.15
C ASN A 3 -15.02 -18.85 -8.10
N ASN A 4 -15.35 -17.65 -7.76
CA ASN A 4 -14.33 -16.64 -7.63
C ASN A 4 -13.70 -16.72 -6.26
N THR A 5 -12.53 -17.30 -6.20
CA THR A 5 -11.76 -17.31 -4.97
C THR A 5 -11.10 -15.95 -4.82
N ASN A 6 -10.63 -15.63 -3.61
CA ASN A 6 -9.91 -14.38 -3.39
C ASN A 6 -8.67 -14.31 -4.25
N GLU A 7 -7.99 -15.45 -4.43
CA GLU A 7 -6.79 -15.53 -5.23
C GLU A 7 -7.07 -15.21 -6.70
N GLU A 8 -8.16 -15.76 -7.22
CA GLU A 8 -8.55 -15.53 -8.60
C GLU A 8 -8.98 -14.09 -8.82
N ASN A 9 -9.72 -13.51 -7.87
CA ASN A 9 -10.13 -12.12 -7.96
C ASN A 9 -8.94 -11.18 -7.97
N LEU A 10 -7.94 -11.44 -7.11
CA LEU A 10 -6.75 -10.64 -7.08
C LEU A 10 -6.00 -10.71 -8.40
N LYS A 11 -5.88 -11.91 -8.97
CA LYS A 11 -5.21 -12.10 -10.25
C LYS A 11 -5.90 -11.29 -11.35
N ASN A 12 -7.22 -11.29 -11.38
CA ASN A 12 -7.98 -10.54 -12.36
C ASN A 12 -7.80 -9.03 -12.18
N ASP A 13 -7.79 -8.56 -10.94
CA ASP A 13 -7.59 -7.15 -10.65
C ASP A 13 -6.23 -6.67 -11.13
N ILE A 14 -5.18 -7.46 -10.89
CA ILE A 14 -3.84 -7.11 -11.33
C ILE A 14 -3.75 -7.10 -12.86
N LEU A 15 -4.33 -8.08 -13.52
CA LEU A 15 -4.32 -8.16 -14.98
C LEU A 15 -5.06 -7.01 -15.62
N GLN A 16 -6.04 -6.45 -14.93
CA GLN A 16 -6.80 -5.30 -15.42
C GLN A 16 -6.21 -3.98 -14.95
N ASN A 17 -5.06 -4.03 -14.27
CA ASN A 17 -4.43 -2.84 -13.69
C ASN A 17 -5.40 -2.09 -12.78
N ASN A 18 -6.04 -2.85 -11.87
CA ASN A 18 -7.08 -2.29 -11.02
C ASN A 18 -7.09 -3.01 -9.67
N PHE A 19 -6.18 -2.64 -8.81
CA PHE A 19 -6.08 -3.26 -7.49
C PHE A 19 -5.73 -2.21 -6.44
N LYS A 20 -6.05 -2.52 -5.19
CA LYS A 20 -5.75 -1.65 -4.06
C LYS A 20 -4.63 -2.26 -3.26
N PHE A 21 -3.73 -1.43 -2.78
CA PHE A 21 -2.63 -1.92 -1.96
C PHE A 21 -2.41 -1.02 -0.75
N ILE A 22 -1.80 -1.61 0.27
CA ILE A 22 -1.30 -0.83 1.40
C ILE A 22 0.22 -0.95 1.43
N ASP A 23 0.86 0.10 1.90
CA ASP A 23 2.31 0.22 1.88
C ASP A 23 2.79 0.45 3.31
N LEU A 24 3.18 -0.63 3.97
CA LEU A 24 3.70 -0.57 5.33
C LEU A 24 5.20 -0.33 5.27
N PHE A 25 5.73 0.47 6.19
CA PHE A 25 7.14 0.87 6.18
C PHE A 25 7.47 1.56 4.85
N ALA A 26 6.65 2.55 4.53
CA ALA A 26 6.63 3.15 3.19
C ALA A 26 7.97 3.76 2.74
N GLY A 27 8.80 4.19 3.67
CA GLY A 27 10.08 4.81 3.32
C GLY A 27 9.87 6.02 2.44
N ILE A 28 10.57 6.06 1.32
CA ILE A 28 10.42 7.15 0.35
C ILE A 28 9.43 6.83 -0.76
N GLY A 29 8.80 5.67 -0.72
CA GLY A 29 7.72 5.35 -1.65
C GLY A 29 8.10 4.52 -2.86
N GLY A 30 9.21 3.78 -2.80
CA GLY A 30 9.65 2.97 -3.94
C GLY A 30 8.64 1.92 -4.37
N PHE A 31 8.06 1.19 -3.42
CA PHE A 31 7.04 0.19 -3.74
C PHE A 31 5.78 0.84 -4.30
N ARG A 32 5.40 2.00 -3.76
CA ARG A 32 4.23 2.69 -4.26
C ARG A 32 4.39 3.09 -5.71
N ILE A 33 5.57 3.63 -6.06
CA ILE A 33 5.85 4.01 -7.44
C ILE A 33 5.70 2.80 -8.36
N ALA A 34 6.30 1.67 -7.97
CA ALA A 34 6.24 0.45 -8.78
C ALA A 34 4.80 -0.04 -8.96
N LEU A 35 4.04 -0.09 -7.88
CA LEU A 35 2.68 -0.63 -7.95
C LEU A 35 1.73 0.31 -8.68
N GLU A 36 1.90 1.62 -8.53
CA GLU A 36 1.06 2.57 -9.26
C GLU A 36 1.33 2.51 -10.76
N THR A 37 2.55 2.15 -11.15
CA THR A 37 2.87 1.95 -12.56
C THR A 37 2.03 0.83 -13.17
N PHE A 38 1.64 -0.16 -12.36
CA PHE A 38 0.80 -1.26 -12.80
C PHE A 38 -0.69 -1.00 -12.55
N GLY A 39 -1.06 0.21 -12.19
CA GLY A 39 -2.47 0.54 -11.99
C GLY A 39 -2.97 0.33 -10.57
N GLY A 40 -2.09 0.09 -9.63
CA GLY A 40 -2.49 -0.05 -8.23
C GLY A 40 -2.87 1.29 -7.62
N LYS A 41 -3.78 1.24 -6.65
CA LYS A 41 -4.16 2.42 -5.88
C LYS A 41 -3.73 2.23 -4.44
N CYS A 42 -2.93 3.15 -3.93
CA CYS A 42 -2.51 3.12 -2.54
C CYS A 42 -3.64 3.63 -1.66
N VAL A 43 -4.19 2.75 -0.82
CA VAL A 43 -5.30 3.13 0.07
C VAL A 43 -4.87 3.35 1.51
N PHE A 44 -3.65 2.97 1.85
CA PHE A 44 -3.10 3.21 3.18
C PHE A 44 -1.60 3.08 3.13
N SER A 45 -0.91 3.92 3.88
CA SER A 45 0.54 3.82 4.01
C SER A 45 0.94 4.13 5.45
N SER A 46 2.03 3.56 5.90
CA SER A 46 2.57 3.87 7.22
C SER A 46 4.09 3.96 7.15
N GLU A 47 4.64 4.83 7.95
CA GLU A 47 6.07 5.03 8.09
C GLU A 47 6.35 5.69 9.43
N TRP A 48 7.26 5.13 10.21
CA TRP A 48 7.54 5.65 11.54
C TRP A 48 8.68 6.68 11.56
N ASP A 49 9.55 6.66 10.57
CA ASP A 49 10.66 7.61 10.48
C ASP A 49 10.14 8.96 9.97
N LYS A 50 10.31 9.99 10.76
CA LYS A 50 9.79 11.32 10.42
C LYS A 50 10.40 11.89 9.15
N HIS A 51 11.67 11.64 8.90
CA HIS A 51 12.31 12.13 7.69
C HIS A 51 11.75 11.42 6.46
N ALA A 52 11.56 10.11 6.56
CA ALA A 52 10.95 9.36 5.47
C ALA A 52 9.51 9.81 5.24
N GLN A 53 8.76 10.12 6.29
CA GLN A 53 7.41 10.63 6.16
C GLN A 53 7.35 11.92 5.35
N ILE A 54 8.28 12.83 5.62
CA ILE A 54 8.32 14.11 4.90
C ILE A 54 8.62 13.89 3.41
N THR A 55 9.59 13.03 3.13
CA THR A 55 9.93 12.71 1.74
C THR A 55 8.77 12.05 1.02
N TYR A 56 8.10 11.12 1.69
CA TYR A 56 6.96 10.43 1.13
C TYR A 56 5.82 11.41 0.81
N GLU A 57 5.51 12.29 1.75
CA GLU A 57 4.46 13.28 1.55
C GLU A 57 4.80 14.23 0.41
N THR A 58 6.07 14.64 0.31
CA THR A 58 6.51 15.50 -0.77
C THR A 58 6.33 14.83 -2.13
N ASN A 59 6.60 13.52 -2.21
CA ASN A 59 6.51 12.79 -3.46
C ASN A 59 5.08 12.48 -3.89
N PHE A 60 4.19 12.24 -2.93
CA PHE A 60 2.84 11.72 -3.25
C PHE A 60 1.70 12.62 -2.80
N GLY A 61 1.98 13.62 -1.99
CA GLY A 61 0.93 14.49 -1.47
C GLY A 61 0.13 13.90 -0.31
N ASP A 62 0.42 12.64 0.05
CA ASP A 62 -0.26 11.96 1.14
C ASP A 62 0.71 11.76 2.29
N LYS A 63 0.30 12.13 3.49
CA LYS A 63 1.11 11.88 4.67
C LYS A 63 0.87 10.46 5.15
N PRO A 64 1.91 9.62 5.25
CA PRO A 64 1.70 8.27 5.76
C PRO A 64 1.35 8.29 7.23
N ALA A 65 0.60 7.30 7.68
CA ALA A 65 0.35 7.11 9.10
C ALA A 65 1.68 6.81 9.80
N GLY A 66 1.71 7.01 11.09
CA GLY A 66 2.93 6.79 11.86
C GLY A 66 3.23 5.30 12.06
N ASP A 67 3.63 4.96 13.29
CA ASP A 67 4.03 3.61 13.64
C ASP A 67 2.86 2.63 13.47
N ILE A 68 3.03 1.65 12.59
CA ILE A 68 1.98 0.67 12.30
C ILE A 68 1.59 -0.14 13.54
N THR A 69 2.49 -0.30 14.50
CA THR A 69 2.18 -1.06 15.71
C THR A 69 1.18 -0.34 16.61
N LYS A 70 0.95 0.95 16.38
CA LYS A 70 0.01 1.77 17.14
C LYS A 70 -1.29 2.02 16.40
N ILE A 71 -1.47 1.44 15.23
CA ILE A 71 -2.66 1.64 14.42
C ILE A 71 -3.59 0.47 14.60
N GLU A 72 -4.87 0.78 14.86
CA GLU A 72 -5.86 -0.27 15.01
C GLU A 72 -6.16 -0.93 13.68
N GLU A 73 -6.25 -2.25 13.70
CA GLU A 73 -6.50 -3.04 12.51
C GLU A 73 -7.77 -2.61 11.76
N GLN A 74 -8.80 -2.23 12.51
CA GLN A 74 -10.06 -1.84 11.89
C GLN A 74 -9.96 -0.53 11.11
N SER A 75 -8.94 0.28 11.37
CA SER A 75 -8.79 1.54 10.64
C SER A 75 -8.05 1.37 9.33
N ILE A 76 -7.56 0.17 9.04
CA ILE A 76 -6.86 -0.10 7.78
C ILE A 76 -7.89 -0.48 6.72
N PRO A 77 -7.91 0.22 5.57
CA PRO A 77 -8.89 -0.08 4.52
C PRO A 77 -8.72 -1.46 3.91
N HIS A 78 -9.76 -1.94 3.27
CA HIS A 78 -9.67 -3.17 2.48
C HIS A 78 -8.64 -3.01 1.38
N HIS A 79 -7.83 -4.04 1.16
CA HIS A 79 -6.77 -4.00 0.16
C HIS A 79 -6.55 -5.40 -0.41
N ASP A 80 -5.99 -5.44 -1.61
CA ASP A 80 -5.70 -6.69 -2.30
C ASP A 80 -4.25 -7.11 -2.10
N VAL A 81 -3.34 -6.14 -1.99
CA VAL A 81 -1.91 -6.40 -1.89
C VAL A 81 -1.34 -5.65 -0.70
N LEU A 82 -0.46 -6.31 0.04
CA LEU A 82 0.25 -5.72 1.15
C LEU A 82 1.73 -5.66 0.80
N CYS A 83 2.27 -4.46 0.83
CA CYS A 83 3.70 -4.23 0.65
C CYS A 83 4.32 -3.86 1.98
N ALA A 84 5.37 -4.56 2.35
CA ALA A 84 6.08 -4.28 3.59
C ALA A 84 7.57 -4.39 3.35
N GLY A 85 8.18 -3.25 3.08
CA GLY A 85 9.62 -3.19 2.99
C GLY A 85 10.20 -3.22 4.39
N PHE A 86 11.32 -3.89 4.56
CA PHE A 86 11.97 -3.91 5.86
C PHE A 86 12.90 -2.72 5.97
N PRO A 87 12.89 -2.02 7.10
CA PRO A 87 13.85 -0.94 7.30
C PRO A 87 15.24 -1.55 7.38
N CYS A 88 16.17 -0.90 6.76
CA CYS A 88 17.57 -1.32 6.81
C CYS A 88 18.25 -0.75 8.02
#